data_5d954beb6ea1a078b7604b25afcd7c9e
#
_entry.id   5d954beb6ea1a078b7604b25afcd7c9e
#
_cell.length_a   1.000
_cell.length_b   1.000
_cell.length_c   1.000
_cell.angle_alpha   90.00
_cell.angle_beta   90.00
_cell.angle_gamma   90.00
#
_symmetry.space_group_name_H-M   'P 1'
#
loop_
_entity.id
_entity.type
_entity.pdbx_description
1 polymer ?
#
loop_
_entity_poly.entity_id
_entity_poly.type
_entity_poly.pdbx_seq_one_letter_code
_entity_poly.pdbx_strand_id
1 'polypeptide(L)'
;MKTWREMRGFPLAVQLLLVNQLGVNTGFYLLIPYLATHLTDNLGMSAAVVGIVLGVRNLSQQGLFIIGGSASDRLGARGVIIAGCALRTVGFALFALGDDLAVLLAASVLSGLAGALFNPAVRTYIAQEAEEHKAEAFALFNVFATTGALVGPLLGSALLLVDFRTSALTAAGIFAVLTVAQALVLPAREVEPSKGTVLGDWREVLGNRAFLAFALAMVGMFTLENQLYLLLPDGARQATGWDGAAGLVFLVGTLTNLALQLRITRALKERGNRARWIATGLGLMAVAFLPPALIVGSSGHPVLRTLPVLAGALLLYLGVMVAQPFVMELIPGFGRSELTGTYFGIFYVVSGIAAAVGNAVVGWAMDAGERGGADWLPWACCALFGLASALGVAWLHRAGSLPTPSRPAVPATV
;
A
#
# COMPACT_ATOMS: atom_id res chain seq x y z
N MET A 1 15.96 1.22 18.18
CA MET A 1 16.13 2.44 19.01
C MET A 1 16.15 3.73 18.19
N LYS A 2 16.72 3.77 16.96
CA LYS A 2 16.80 4.99 16.13
C LYS A 2 15.43 5.44 15.59
N THR A 3 14.64 4.51 15.08
CA THR A 3 13.27 4.73 14.58
C THR A 3 12.33 5.35 15.60
N TRP A 4 12.37 4.88 16.87
CA TRP A 4 11.59 5.45 17.97
C TRP A 4 12.01 6.87 18.33
N ARG A 5 13.31 7.19 18.23
CA ARG A 5 13.80 8.56 18.44
C ARG A 5 13.32 9.49 17.35
N GLU A 6 13.29 9.01 16.13
CA GLU A 6 12.83 9.76 14.96
C GLU A 6 11.32 10.01 15.01
N MET A 7 10.53 9.01 15.40
CA MET A 7 9.09 9.17 15.62
C MET A 7 8.78 10.25 16.65
N ARG A 8 9.56 10.33 17.76
CA ARG A 8 9.38 11.34 18.81
C ARG A 8 9.61 12.79 18.34
N GLY A 9 10.23 12.99 17.19
CA GLY A 9 10.38 14.31 16.58
C GLY A 9 9.11 14.85 15.91
N PHE A 10 8.09 14.01 15.71
CA PHE A 10 6.81 14.43 15.12
C PHE A 10 5.77 14.81 16.19
N PRO A 11 4.75 15.60 15.81
CA PRO A 11 3.60 15.86 16.67
C PRO A 11 2.95 14.57 17.19
N LEU A 12 2.37 14.61 18.40
CA LEU A 12 1.76 13.43 19.03
C LEU A 12 0.71 12.75 18.13
N ALA A 13 -0.03 13.54 17.37
CA ALA A 13 -1.01 13.03 16.41
C ALA A 13 -0.37 12.13 15.34
N VAL A 14 0.76 12.55 14.76
CA VAL A 14 1.50 11.73 13.79
C VAL A 14 2.06 10.49 14.46
N GLN A 15 2.66 10.61 15.66
CA GLN A 15 3.16 9.46 16.43
C GLN A 15 2.06 8.42 16.65
N LEU A 16 0.86 8.86 17.07
CA LEU A 16 -0.29 7.99 17.26
C LEU A 16 -0.67 7.27 15.97
N LEU A 17 -0.72 7.99 14.83
CA LEU A 17 -1.08 7.40 13.54
C LEU A 17 -0.03 6.40 13.03
N LEU A 18 1.24 6.60 13.34
CA LEU A 18 2.30 5.63 13.03
C LEU A 18 2.10 4.32 13.82
N VAL A 19 1.89 4.43 15.15
CA VAL A 19 1.59 3.27 16.01
C VAL A 19 0.27 2.61 15.59
N ASN A 20 -0.71 3.42 15.24
CA ASN A 20 -1.98 2.94 14.73
C ASN A 20 -1.82 2.13 13.43
N GLN A 21 -0.96 2.56 12.52
CA GLN A 21 -0.68 1.82 11.28
C GLN A 21 -0.05 0.44 11.56
N LEU A 22 0.85 0.35 12.54
CA LEU A 22 1.37 -0.92 13.02
C LEU A 22 0.22 -1.83 13.47
N GLY A 23 -0.64 -1.33 14.36
CA GLY A 23 -1.77 -2.11 14.88
C GLY A 23 -2.78 -2.49 13.81
N VAL A 24 -3.10 -1.57 12.89
CA VAL A 24 -4.02 -1.82 11.77
C VAL A 24 -3.49 -2.93 10.87
N ASN A 25 -2.22 -2.90 10.50
CA ASN A 25 -1.63 -3.95 9.67
C ASN A 25 -1.50 -5.27 10.45
N THR A 26 -1.12 -5.21 11.74
CA THR A 26 -1.08 -6.41 12.59
C THR A 26 -2.45 -7.07 12.64
N GLY A 27 -3.52 -6.35 13.00
CA GLY A 27 -4.87 -6.92 13.08
C GLY A 27 -5.40 -7.41 11.73
N PHE A 28 -5.08 -6.71 10.64
CA PHE A 28 -5.48 -7.10 9.30
C PHE A 28 -4.80 -8.41 8.85
N TYR A 29 -3.49 -8.45 8.92
CA TYR A 29 -2.70 -9.62 8.46
C TYR A 29 -2.74 -10.80 9.44
N LEU A 30 -3.22 -10.59 10.67
CA LEU A 30 -3.48 -11.65 11.63
C LEU A 30 -4.62 -12.57 11.16
N LEU A 31 -5.61 -12.06 10.41
CA LEU A 31 -6.80 -12.81 10.01
C LEU A 31 -6.88 -13.07 8.50
N ILE A 32 -6.71 -12.03 7.68
CA ILE A 32 -7.06 -12.08 6.25
C ILE A 32 -6.31 -13.14 5.45
N PRO A 33 -5.02 -13.43 5.67
CA PRO A 33 -4.33 -14.50 4.96
C PRO A 33 -4.92 -15.89 5.21
N TYR A 34 -5.56 -16.07 6.35
CA TYR A 34 -6.11 -17.36 6.79
C TYR A 34 -7.61 -17.50 6.53
N LEU A 35 -8.28 -16.41 6.14
CA LEU A 35 -9.72 -16.40 5.89
C LEU A 35 -10.12 -17.38 4.78
N ALA A 36 -9.36 -17.41 3.68
CA ALA A 36 -9.65 -18.33 2.56
C ALA A 36 -9.62 -19.78 3.01
N THR A 37 -8.57 -20.19 3.74
CA THR A 37 -8.41 -21.54 4.29
C THR A 37 -9.56 -21.89 5.24
N HIS A 38 -9.93 -20.95 6.13
CA HIS A 38 -11.07 -21.16 7.04
C HIS A 38 -12.39 -21.40 6.29
N LEU A 39 -12.68 -20.58 5.28
CA LEU A 39 -13.90 -20.71 4.47
C LEU A 39 -13.95 -22.04 3.70
N THR A 40 -12.79 -22.49 3.18
CA THR A 40 -12.70 -23.74 2.40
C THR A 40 -12.71 -24.96 3.32
N ASP A 41 -11.79 -25.02 4.28
CA ASP A 41 -11.48 -26.25 5.02
C ASP A 41 -12.40 -26.43 6.22
N ASN A 42 -12.78 -25.35 6.91
CA ASN A 42 -13.63 -25.43 8.10
C ASN A 42 -15.12 -25.30 7.78
N LEU A 43 -15.49 -24.41 6.83
CA LEU A 43 -16.89 -24.19 6.46
C LEU A 43 -17.33 -24.95 5.20
N GLY A 44 -16.41 -25.65 4.52
CA GLY A 44 -16.71 -26.44 3.33
C GLY A 44 -17.21 -25.64 2.12
N MET A 45 -16.90 -24.33 2.07
CA MET A 45 -17.35 -23.47 0.98
C MET A 45 -16.58 -23.73 -0.30
N SER A 46 -17.26 -23.64 -1.45
CA SER A 46 -16.61 -23.79 -2.74
C SER A 46 -15.63 -22.63 -3.02
N ALA A 47 -14.59 -22.88 -3.80
CA ALA A 47 -13.61 -21.88 -4.19
C ALA A 47 -14.26 -20.62 -4.84
N ALA A 48 -15.37 -20.81 -5.57
CA ALA A 48 -16.13 -19.71 -6.15
C ALA A 48 -16.74 -18.81 -5.07
N VAL A 49 -17.34 -19.37 -4.03
CA VAL A 49 -17.91 -18.60 -2.91
C VAL A 49 -16.82 -17.88 -2.13
N VAL A 50 -15.69 -18.54 -1.84
CA VAL A 50 -14.52 -17.93 -1.20
C VAL A 50 -14.02 -16.75 -2.04
N GLY A 51 -13.91 -16.93 -3.35
CA GLY A 51 -13.55 -15.88 -4.30
C GLY A 51 -14.51 -14.69 -4.25
N ILE A 52 -15.82 -14.93 -4.14
CA ILE A 52 -16.82 -13.86 -4.00
C ILE A 52 -16.62 -13.09 -2.68
N VAL A 53 -16.46 -13.78 -1.54
CA VAL A 53 -16.28 -13.14 -0.22
C VAL A 53 -15.04 -12.23 -0.22
N LEU A 54 -13.91 -12.74 -0.71
CA LEU A 54 -12.66 -11.97 -0.79
C LEU A 54 -12.73 -10.86 -1.86
N GLY A 55 -13.39 -11.15 -2.98
CA GLY A 55 -13.60 -10.19 -4.07
C GLY A 55 -14.47 -9.01 -3.65
N VAL A 56 -15.58 -9.27 -2.96
CA VAL A 56 -16.46 -8.22 -2.39
C VAL A 56 -15.70 -7.33 -1.42
N ARG A 57 -14.86 -7.90 -0.56
CA ARG A 57 -14.01 -7.13 0.35
C ARG A 57 -13.06 -6.21 -0.40
N ASN A 58 -12.34 -6.74 -1.41
CA ASN A 58 -11.41 -5.95 -2.21
C ASN A 58 -12.11 -4.86 -3.01
N LEU A 59 -13.24 -5.19 -3.65
CA LEU A 59 -14.04 -4.24 -4.41
C LEU A 59 -14.57 -3.11 -3.52
N SER A 60 -15.08 -3.43 -2.33
CA SER A 60 -15.54 -2.46 -1.35
C SER A 60 -14.41 -1.54 -0.90
N GLN A 61 -13.18 -2.04 -0.76
CA GLN A 61 -12.04 -1.21 -0.39
C GLN A 61 -11.58 -0.32 -1.54
N GLN A 62 -11.28 -0.90 -2.69
CA GLN A 62 -10.68 -0.18 -3.81
C GLN A 62 -11.68 0.78 -4.49
N GLY A 63 -12.93 0.32 -4.69
CA GLY A 63 -13.95 1.11 -5.36
C GLY A 63 -14.44 2.31 -4.54
N LEU A 64 -14.34 2.25 -3.21
CA LEU A 64 -14.84 3.30 -2.33
C LEU A 64 -13.76 4.25 -1.78
N PHE A 65 -12.51 4.15 -2.22
CA PHE A 65 -11.44 5.05 -1.80
C PHE A 65 -11.75 6.52 -2.07
N ILE A 66 -12.40 6.84 -3.18
CA ILE A 66 -12.81 8.21 -3.51
C ILE A 66 -13.84 8.76 -2.49
N ILE A 67 -14.74 7.89 -2.01
CA ILE A 67 -15.71 8.27 -0.96
C ILE A 67 -14.98 8.56 0.35
N GLY A 68 -14.03 7.71 0.74
CA GLY A 68 -13.21 7.93 1.94
C GLY A 68 -12.39 9.21 1.88
N GLY A 69 -11.82 9.52 0.72
CA GLY A 69 -11.10 10.76 0.48
C GLY A 69 -12.01 11.99 0.64
N SER A 70 -13.15 11.99 -0.05
CA SER A 70 -14.13 13.09 0.01
C SER A 70 -14.76 13.25 1.40
N ALA A 71 -14.99 12.13 2.10
CA ALA A 71 -15.47 12.18 3.49
C ALA A 71 -14.41 12.84 4.40
N SER A 72 -13.12 12.52 4.20
CA SER A 72 -12.01 13.14 4.93
C SER A 72 -11.95 14.65 4.72
N ASP A 73 -12.17 15.13 3.49
CA ASP A 73 -12.12 16.55 3.14
C ASP A 73 -13.31 17.35 3.69
N ARG A 74 -14.47 16.71 3.92
CA ARG A 74 -15.71 17.37 4.34
C ARG A 74 -16.03 17.21 5.81
N LEU A 75 -15.80 16.03 6.35
CA LEU A 75 -16.13 15.68 7.74
C LEU A 75 -14.91 15.77 8.67
N GLY A 76 -13.73 16.03 8.07
CA GLY A 76 -12.46 16.02 8.78
C GLY A 76 -11.85 14.62 8.88
N ALA A 77 -10.56 14.55 8.63
CA ALA A 77 -9.82 13.28 8.61
C ALA A 77 -9.94 12.50 9.93
N ARG A 78 -9.97 13.20 11.10
CA ARG A 78 -10.12 12.56 12.42
C ARG A 78 -11.38 11.71 12.51
N GLY A 79 -12.54 12.28 12.17
CA GLY A 79 -13.82 11.57 12.25
C GLY A 79 -13.84 10.33 11.35
N VAL A 80 -13.32 10.47 10.14
CA VAL A 80 -13.27 9.39 9.15
C VAL A 80 -12.27 8.27 9.56
N ILE A 81 -11.14 8.63 10.17
CA ILE A 81 -10.17 7.66 10.73
C ILE A 81 -10.82 6.82 11.82
N ILE A 82 -11.51 7.48 12.79
CA ILE A 82 -12.19 6.81 13.90
C ILE A 82 -13.31 5.90 13.37
N ALA A 83 -14.15 6.41 12.45
CA ALA A 83 -15.21 5.63 11.82
C ALA A 83 -14.66 4.42 11.06
N GLY A 84 -13.57 4.58 10.31
CA GLY A 84 -12.89 3.50 9.61
C GLY A 84 -12.40 2.39 10.56
N CYS A 85 -11.77 2.76 11.68
CA CYS A 85 -11.35 1.77 12.68
C CYS A 85 -12.53 1.10 13.40
N ALA A 86 -13.59 1.84 13.72
CA ALA A 86 -14.80 1.30 14.32
C ALA A 86 -15.50 0.27 13.39
N LEU A 87 -15.61 0.60 12.09
CA LEU A 87 -16.14 -0.34 11.09
C LEU A 87 -15.28 -1.58 10.95
N ARG A 88 -13.93 -1.48 11.06
CA ARG A 88 -13.05 -2.65 11.11
C ARG A 88 -13.33 -3.51 12.33
N THR A 89 -13.52 -2.90 13.50
CA THR A 89 -13.87 -3.63 14.72
C THR A 89 -15.13 -4.49 14.48
N VAL A 90 -16.18 -3.88 13.93
CA VAL A 90 -17.44 -4.60 13.64
C VAL A 90 -17.24 -5.66 12.56
N GLY A 91 -16.59 -5.33 11.45
CA GLY A 91 -16.36 -6.27 10.34
C GLY A 91 -15.55 -7.50 10.76
N PHE A 92 -14.49 -7.31 11.56
CA PHE A 92 -13.69 -8.42 12.06
C PHE A 92 -14.38 -9.23 13.16
N ALA A 93 -15.20 -8.59 13.99
CA ALA A 93 -16.06 -9.30 14.94
C ALA A 93 -17.12 -10.17 14.23
N LEU A 94 -17.69 -9.71 13.12
CA LEU A 94 -18.62 -10.50 12.31
C LEU A 94 -17.97 -11.74 11.71
N PHE A 95 -16.71 -11.70 11.29
CA PHE A 95 -15.97 -12.91 10.88
C PHE A 95 -15.83 -13.96 12.01
N ALA A 96 -15.91 -13.52 13.28
CA ALA A 96 -15.85 -14.42 14.43
C ALA A 96 -17.20 -14.95 14.86
N LEU A 97 -18.31 -14.28 14.51
CA LEU A 97 -19.64 -14.51 15.09
C LEU A 97 -20.59 -15.25 14.17
N GLY A 98 -20.29 -15.40 12.88
CA GLY A 98 -21.19 -16.03 11.95
C GLY A 98 -20.50 -16.75 10.81
N ASP A 99 -21.00 -17.95 10.53
CA ASP A 99 -20.54 -18.84 9.47
C ASP A 99 -21.44 -18.77 8.21
N ASP A 100 -22.55 -18.01 8.30
CA ASP A 100 -23.47 -17.81 7.19
C ASP A 100 -22.86 -16.90 6.12
N LEU A 101 -23.09 -17.21 4.85
CA LEU A 101 -22.60 -16.42 3.72
C LEU A 101 -23.02 -14.94 3.81
N ALA A 102 -24.24 -14.65 4.25
CA ALA A 102 -24.72 -13.27 4.40
C ALA A 102 -23.90 -12.49 5.43
N VAL A 103 -23.56 -13.10 6.57
CA VAL A 103 -22.71 -12.49 7.61
C VAL A 103 -21.29 -12.29 7.11
N LEU A 104 -20.74 -13.28 6.40
CA LEU A 104 -19.38 -13.20 5.81
C LEU A 104 -19.28 -12.11 4.73
N LEU A 105 -20.33 -11.96 3.90
CA LEU A 105 -20.40 -10.87 2.92
C LEU A 105 -20.53 -9.50 3.62
N ALA A 106 -21.34 -9.39 4.66
CA ALA A 106 -21.45 -8.16 5.47
C ALA A 106 -20.11 -7.80 6.13
N ALA A 107 -19.43 -8.78 6.72
CA ALA A 107 -18.08 -8.62 7.28
C ALA A 107 -17.08 -8.14 6.23
N SER A 108 -17.14 -8.71 5.03
CA SER A 108 -16.30 -8.35 3.87
C SER A 108 -16.54 -6.92 3.41
N VAL A 109 -17.81 -6.52 3.24
CA VAL A 109 -18.18 -5.14 2.88
C VAL A 109 -17.71 -4.16 3.93
N LEU A 110 -17.99 -4.41 5.22
CA LEU A 110 -17.61 -3.52 6.31
C LEU A 110 -16.08 -3.39 6.45
N SER A 111 -15.35 -4.49 6.37
CA SER A 111 -13.89 -4.46 6.46
C SER A 111 -13.24 -3.76 5.24
N GLY A 112 -13.83 -3.92 4.05
CA GLY A 112 -13.43 -3.21 2.84
C GLY A 112 -13.71 -1.71 2.93
N LEU A 113 -14.94 -1.32 3.26
CA LEU A 113 -15.35 0.07 3.46
C LEU A 113 -14.51 0.75 4.53
N ALA A 114 -14.24 0.05 5.63
CA ALA A 114 -13.35 0.54 6.69
C ALA A 114 -11.96 0.92 6.16
N GLY A 115 -11.39 0.07 5.29
CA GLY A 115 -10.12 0.36 4.62
C GLY A 115 -10.22 1.54 3.65
N ALA A 116 -11.33 1.64 2.94
CA ALA A 116 -11.60 2.75 2.01
C ALA A 116 -11.70 4.11 2.72
N LEU A 117 -12.29 4.15 3.89
CA LEU A 117 -12.36 5.36 4.72
C LEU A 117 -11.00 5.69 5.36
N PHE A 118 -10.39 4.69 6.01
CA PHE A 118 -9.20 4.89 6.81
C PHE A 118 -7.96 5.32 5.99
N ASN A 119 -7.70 4.64 4.88
CA ASN A 119 -6.44 4.82 4.16
C ASN A 119 -6.21 6.23 3.61
N PRO A 120 -7.15 6.87 2.87
CA PRO A 120 -6.96 8.26 2.43
C PRO A 120 -6.97 9.24 3.60
N ALA A 121 -7.85 9.04 4.60
CA ALA A 121 -7.98 9.95 5.73
C ALA A 121 -6.70 10.04 6.58
N VAL A 122 -6.05 8.89 6.88
CA VAL A 122 -4.77 8.88 7.61
C VAL A 122 -3.68 9.61 6.83
N ARG A 123 -3.61 9.40 5.53
CA ARG A 123 -2.61 10.07 4.69
C ARG A 123 -2.85 11.57 4.58
N THR A 124 -4.11 11.97 4.46
CA THR A 124 -4.51 13.39 4.51
C THR A 124 -4.09 14.01 5.83
N TYR A 125 -4.37 13.36 6.96
CA TYR A 125 -4.02 13.86 8.28
C TYR A 125 -2.49 13.98 8.43
N ILE A 126 -1.73 12.95 8.06
CA ILE A 126 -0.26 12.97 8.11
C ILE A 126 0.31 14.07 7.20
N ALA A 127 -0.24 14.22 5.98
CA ALA A 127 0.21 15.24 5.04
C ALA A 127 -0.02 16.67 5.55
N GLN A 128 -1.06 16.88 6.35
CA GLN A 128 -1.38 18.17 6.97
C GLN A 128 -0.51 18.44 8.21
N GLU A 129 -0.25 17.41 9.04
CA GLU A 129 0.50 17.54 10.29
C GLU A 129 2.02 17.53 10.13
N ALA A 130 2.54 16.82 9.13
CA ALA A 130 3.98 16.64 8.95
C ALA A 130 4.66 17.80 8.22
N GLU A 131 3.89 18.78 7.73
CA GLU A 131 4.39 20.00 7.07
C GLU A 131 5.54 19.73 6.09
N GLU A 132 6.75 20.19 6.39
CA GLU A 132 7.95 20.00 5.56
C GLU A 132 8.56 18.59 5.68
N HIS A 133 8.12 17.79 6.66
CA HIS A 133 8.65 16.45 6.94
C HIS A 133 7.75 15.32 6.42
N LYS A 134 6.91 15.60 5.40
CA LYS A 134 5.96 14.62 4.83
C LYS A 134 6.63 13.34 4.36
N ALA A 135 7.74 13.44 3.62
CA ALA A 135 8.44 12.26 3.11
C ALA A 135 8.96 11.36 4.24
N GLU A 136 9.51 11.95 5.32
CA GLU A 136 9.97 11.19 6.48
C GLU A 136 8.81 10.58 7.25
N ALA A 137 7.70 11.30 7.41
CA ALA A 137 6.49 10.78 8.05
C ALA A 137 5.93 9.59 7.27
N PHE A 138 5.86 9.68 5.94
CA PHE A 138 5.42 8.55 5.09
C PHE A 138 6.43 7.41 5.06
N ALA A 139 7.72 7.68 5.14
CA ALA A 139 8.74 6.64 5.29
C ALA A 139 8.61 5.88 6.62
N LEU A 140 8.39 6.60 7.73
CA LEU A 140 8.08 5.99 9.02
C LEU A 140 6.78 5.20 8.96
N PHE A 141 5.74 5.74 8.34
CA PHE A 141 4.46 5.08 8.14
C PHE A 141 4.65 3.72 7.44
N ASN A 142 5.48 3.66 6.39
CA ASN A 142 5.81 2.41 5.71
C ASN A 142 6.57 1.43 6.60
N VAL A 143 7.51 1.88 7.42
CA VAL A 143 8.24 1.03 8.37
C VAL A 143 7.26 0.40 9.38
N PHE A 144 6.34 1.18 9.95
CA PHE A 144 5.33 0.68 10.89
C PHE A 144 4.33 -0.25 10.20
N ALA A 145 3.91 0.08 8.97
CA ALA A 145 3.05 -0.77 8.16
C ALA A 145 3.68 -2.14 7.86
N THR A 146 4.93 -2.14 7.41
CA THR A 146 5.68 -3.38 7.10
C THR A 146 5.92 -4.21 8.35
N THR A 147 6.23 -3.57 9.48
CA THR A 147 6.38 -4.26 10.76
C THR A 147 5.08 -4.96 11.16
N GLY A 148 3.93 -4.27 11.03
CA GLY A 148 2.63 -4.86 11.31
C GLY A 148 2.27 -6.01 10.37
N ALA A 149 2.62 -5.87 9.08
CA ALA A 149 2.42 -6.93 8.08
C ALA A 149 3.29 -8.17 8.32
N LEU A 150 4.44 -8.03 9.01
CA LEU A 150 5.27 -9.15 9.45
C LEU A 150 4.72 -9.79 10.73
N VAL A 151 4.38 -8.98 11.72
CA VAL A 151 3.92 -9.45 13.05
C VAL A 151 2.54 -10.10 12.95
N GLY A 152 1.65 -9.56 12.09
CA GLY A 152 0.28 -10.05 11.94
C GLY A 152 0.18 -11.54 11.64
N PRO A 153 0.77 -12.05 10.55
CA PRO A 153 0.70 -13.48 10.22
C PRO A 153 1.33 -14.39 11.28
N LEU A 154 2.42 -13.93 11.94
CA LEU A 154 3.05 -14.69 13.02
C LEU A 154 2.12 -14.86 14.22
N LEU A 155 1.43 -13.78 14.62
CA LEU A 155 0.41 -13.85 15.67
C LEU A 155 -0.79 -14.66 15.21
N GLY A 156 -1.23 -14.47 13.95
CA GLY A 156 -2.35 -15.20 13.37
C GLY A 156 -2.11 -16.71 13.37
N SER A 157 -0.95 -17.16 12.90
CA SER A 157 -0.60 -18.59 12.91
C SER A 157 -0.57 -19.18 14.33
N ALA A 158 -0.07 -18.42 15.32
CA ALA A 158 -0.07 -18.87 16.72
C ALA A 158 -1.50 -18.96 17.30
N LEU A 159 -2.37 -18.00 16.99
CA LEU A 159 -3.75 -18.00 17.48
C LEU A 159 -4.62 -19.04 16.79
N LEU A 160 -4.32 -19.38 15.53
CA LEU A 160 -5.01 -20.47 14.81
C LEU A 160 -4.75 -21.85 15.39
N LEU A 161 -3.71 -22.03 16.22
CA LEU A 161 -3.53 -23.24 17.02
C LEU A 161 -4.67 -23.43 18.05
N VAL A 162 -5.36 -22.35 18.40
CA VAL A 162 -6.58 -22.41 19.23
C VAL A 162 -7.80 -22.55 18.33
N ASP A 163 -8.18 -21.48 17.63
CA ASP A 163 -9.23 -21.49 16.60
C ASP A 163 -9.23 -20.18 15.77
N PHE A 164 -9.98 -20.16 14.66
CA PHE A 164 -10.17 -18.99 13.80
C PHE A 164 -10.92 -17.86 14.52
N ARG A 165 -11.91 -18.20 15.35
CA ARG A 165 -12.73 -17.24 16.10
C ARG A 165 -11.87 -16.41 17.06
N THR A 166 -10.96 -17.05 17.78
CA THR A 166 -9.98 -16.36 18.65
C THR A 166 -9.12 -15.37 17.86
N SER A 167 -8.65 -15.77 16.68
CA SER A 167 -7.89 -14.89 15.81
C SER A 167 -8.73 -13.68 15.36
N ALA A 168 -9.96 -13.89 14.94
CA ALA A 168 -10.85 -12.82 14.48
C ALA A 168 -11.24 -11.86 15.62
N LEU A 169 -11.55 -12.38 16.82
CA LEU A 169 -11.85 -11.56 18.01
C LEU A 169 -10.62 -10.78 18.48
N THR A 170 -9.42 -11.36 18.41
CA THR A 170 -8.17 -10.65 18.73
C THR A 170 -7.94 -9.49 17.76
N ALA A 171 -8.13 -9.70 16.45
CA ALA A 171 -8.06 -8.65 15.47
C ALA A 171 -9.10 -7.55 15.73
N ALA A 172 -10.36 -7.91 16.00
CA ALA A 172 -11.42 -6.97 16.37
C ALA A 172 -11.06 -6.17 17.62
N GLY A 173 -10.49 -6.83 18.64
CA GLY A 173 -10.00 -6.21 19.87
C GLY A 173 -8.89 -5.18 19.61
N ILE A 174 -7.93 -5.50 18.75
CA ILE A 174 -6.89 -4.55 18.33
C ILE A 174 -7.55 -3.31 17.70
N PHE A 175 -8.48 -3.48 16.76
CA PHE A 175 -9.17 -2.35 16.12
C PHE A 175 -10.02 -1.55 17.11
N ALA A 176 -10.66 -2.19 18.08
CA ALA A 176 -11.41 -1.51 19.14
C ALA A 176 -10.50 -0.63 19.99
N VAL A 177 -9.36 -1.14 20.44
CA VAL A 177 -8.36 -0.38 21.20
C VAL A 177 -7.85 0.81 20.38
N LEU A 178 -7.54 0.60 19.09
CA LEU A 178 -7.11 1.67 18.21
C LEU A 178 -8.20 2.73 18.00
N THR A 179 -9.48 2.32 17.87
CA THR A 179 -10.62 3.23 17.77
C THR A 179 -10.72 4.14 18.99
N VAL A 180 -10.64 3.55 20.19
CA VAL A 180 -10.68 4.31 21.46
C VAL A 180 -9.47 5.24 21.58
N ALA A 181 -8.27 4.74 21.31
CA ALA A 181 -7.05 5.55 21.37
C ALA A 181 -7.12 6.78 20.44
N GLN A 182 -7.61 6.60 19.21
CA GLN A 182 -7.80 7.71 18.26
C GLN A 182 -8.88 8.69 18.72
N ALA A 183 -9.99 8.21 19.26
CA ALA A 183 -11.06 9.07 19.75
C ALA A 183 -10.59 9.96 20.91
N LEU A 184 -9.72 9.45 21.78
CA LEU A 184 -9.22 10.15 22.97
C LEU A 184 -8.03 11.06 22.68
N VAL A 185 -7.11 10.65 21.78
CA VAL A 185 -5.80 11.30 21.64
C VAL A 185 -5.69 12.13 20.36
N LEU A 186 -6.39 11.75 19.28
CA LEU A 186 -6.26 12.45 18.01
C LEU A 186 -6.96 13.82 18.08
N PRO A 187 -6.23 14.96 17.90
CA PRO A 187 -6.83 16.28 17.95
C PRO A 187 -7.90 16.48 16.88
N ALA A 188 -8.98 17.15 17.24
CA ALA A 188 -9.92 17.65 16.24
C ALA A 188 -9.27 18.87 15.55
N ARG A 189 -9.21 18.85 14.22
CA ARG A 189 -8.86 20.03 13.43
C ARG A 189 -10.13 20.66 12.87
N GLU A 190 -10.16 21.97 12.89
CA GLU A 190 -11.13 22.69 12.09
C GLU A 190 -10.82 22.44 10.62
N VAL A 191 -11.76 21.87 9.91
CA VAL A 191 -11.68 21.65 8.47
C VAL A 191 -12.45 22.79 7.83
N GLU A 192 -11.81 23.52 6.94
CA GLU A 192 -12.53 24.35 5.99
C GLU A 192 -13.07 23.43 4.91
N PRO A 193 -14.34 22.97 5.01
CA PRO A 193 -14.87 22.04 4.02
C PRO A 193 -14.96 22.72 2.66
N SER A 194 -14.68 21.96 1.60
CA SER A 194 -14.92 22.45 0.25
C SER A 194 -16.34 23.01 0.14
N LYS A 195 -16.47 24.25 -0.34
CA LYS A 195 -17.77 24.93 -0.55
C LYS A 195 -18.52 24.37 -1.77
N GLY A 196 -17.87 23.50 -2.56
CA GLY A 196 -18.42 22.84 -3.73
C GLY A 196 -19.34 21.66 -3.41
N THR A 197 -19.95 21.07 -4.43
CA THR A 197 -20.62 19.77 -4.33
C THR A 197 -19.59 18.66 -4.39
N VAL A 198 -19.86 17.46 -3.84
CA VAL A 198 -18.97 16.29 -3.93
C VAL A 198 -18.62 15.98 -5.38
N LEU A 199 -19.61 16.01 -6.26
CA LEU A 199 -19.42 15.75 -7.70
C LEU A 199 -18.58 16.87 -8.35
N GLY A 200 -18.74 18.12 -7.91
CA GLY A 200 -17.91 19.25 -8.34
C GLY A 200 -16.45 19.07 -7.97
N ASP A 201 -16.18 18.64 -6.73
CA ASP A 201 -14.84 18.36 -6.25
C ASP A 201 -14.20 17.20 -7.02
N TRP A 202 -14.95 16.12 -7.28
CA TRP A 202 -14.46 15.01 -8.10
C TRP A 202 -14.15 15.46 -9.52
N ARG A 203 -15.02 16.30 -10.12
CA ARG A 203 -14.81 16.85 -11.46
C ARG A 203 -13.58 17.76 -11.52
N GLU A 204 -13.33 18.54 -10.46
CA GLU A 204 -12.13 19.37 -10.35
C GLU A 204 -10.86 18.51 -10.33
N VAL A 205 -10.81 17.48 -9.48
CA VAL A 205 -9.65 16.59 -9.37
C VAL A 205 -9.45 15.76 -10.65
N LEU A 206 -10.54 15.23 -11.24
CA LEU A 206 -10.50 14.49 -12.51
C LEU A 206 -10.23 15.43 -13.70
N GLY A 207 -10.48 16.72 -13.58
CA GLY A 207 -10.09 17.74 -14.56
C GLY A 207 -8.64 18.16 -14.47
N ASN A 208 -7.95 17.84 -13.39
CA ASN A 208 -6.53 18.19 -13.20
C ASN A 208 -5.63 17.26 -14.02
N ARG A 209 -5.31 17.71 -15.24
CA ARG A 209 -4.52 16.93 -16.21
C ARG A 209 -3.12 16.56 -15.69
N ALA A 210 -2.48 17.44 -14.91
CA ALA A 210 -1.16 17.18 -14.35
C ALA A 210 -1.23 16.05 -13.31
N PHE A 211 -2.23 16.06 -12.44
CA PHE A 211 -2.47 14.99 -11.47
C PHE A 211 -2.79 13.66 -12.15
N LEU A 212 -3.71 13.65 -13.13
CA LEU A 212 -4.07 12.42 -13.84
C LEU A 212 -2.88 11.84 -14.61
N ALA A 213 -2.09 12.69 -15.28
CA ALA A 213 -0.88 12.25 -15.96
C ALA A 213 0.15 11.66 -14.97
N PHE A 214 0.28 12.26 -13.78
CA PHE A 214 1.11 11.72 -12.70
C PHE A 214 0.56 10.39 -12.18
N ALA A 215 -0.74 10.29 -11.90
CA ALA A 215 -1.36 9.04 -11.44
C ALA A 215 -1.22 7.91 -12.48
N LEU A 216 -1.37 8.22 -13.77
CA LEU A 216 -1.14 7.27 -14.85
C LEU A 216 0.35 6.87 -14.97
N ALA A 217 1.28 7.81 -14.78
CA ALA A 217 2.70 7.49 -14.75
C ALA A 217 3.07 6.57 -13.57
N MET A 218 2.27 6.53 -12.50
CA MET A 218 2.45 5.62 -11.36
C MET A 218 1.86 4.22 -11.57
N VAL A 219 1.16 3.94 -12.66
CA VAL A 219 0.55 2.62 -12.94
C VAL A 219 1.57 1.49 -12.86
N GLY A 220 2.78 1.68 -13.43
CA GLY A 220 3.84 0.68 -13.32
C GLY A 220 4.31 0.46 -11.89
N MET A 221 4.38 1.48 -11.04
CA MET A 221 4.73 1.30 -9.63
C MET A 221 3.80 0.29 -8.95
N PHE A 222 2.48 0.49 -9.10
CA PHE A 222 1.48 -0.38 -8.49
C PHE A 222 1.45 -1.79 -9.10
N THR A 223 1.59 -1.89 -10.42
CA THR A 223 1.71 -3.17 -11.11
C THR A 223 2.89 -3.96 -10.60
N LEU A 224 4.07 -3.33 -10.50
CA LEU A 224 5.32 -3.99 -10.08
C LEU A 224 5.33 -4.33 -8.60
N GLU A 225 4.78 -3.47 -7.73
CA GLU A 225 4.65 -3.75 -6.31
C GLU A 225 3.79 -5.00 -6.06
N ASN A 226 2.76 -5.23 -6.88
CA ASN A 226 1.95 -6.44 -6.79
C ASN A 226 2.69 -7.72 -7.20
N GLN A 227 3.79 -7.63 -7.96
CA GLN A 227 4.60 -8.80 -8.31
C GLN A 227 5.38 -9.37 -7.12
N LEU A 228 5.44 -8.67 -6.00
CA LEU A 228 5.87 -9.22 -4.71
C LEU A 228 4.96 -10.36 -4.23
N TYR A 229 3.73 -10.42 -4.71
CA TYR A 229 2.72 -11.42 -4.33
C TYR A 229 2.41 -12.43 -5.44
N LEU A 230 2.84 -12.19 -6.68
CA LEU A 230 2.55 -13.03 -7.84
C LEU A 230 3.83 -13.62 -8.45
N LEU A 231 4.55 -12.85 -9.25
CA LEU A 231 5.64 -13.35 -10.09
C LEU A 231 6.92 -13.70 -9.31
N LEU A 232 7.33 -12.89 -8.34
CA LEU A 232 8.55 -13.13 -7.57
C LEU A 232 8.48 -14.36 -6.65
N PRO A 233 7.38 -14.57 -5.88
CA PRO A 233 7.20 -15.79 -5.09
C PRO A 233 7.13 -17.04 -5.96
N ASP A 234 6.48 -16.96 -7.11
CA ASP A 234 6.39 -18.06 -8.06
C ASP A 234 7.77 -18.40 -8.66
N GLY A 235 8.51 -17.40 -9.11
CA GLY A 235 9.89 -17.56 -9.57
C GLY A 235 10.82 -18.16 -8.50
N ALA A 236 10.66 -17.80 -7.24
CA ALA A 236 11.43 -18.38 -6.14
C ALA A 236 11.08 -19.86 -5.92
N ARG A 237 9.80 -20.23 -6.00
CA ARG A 237 9.36 -21.63 -5.92
C ARG A 237 9.89 -22.46 -7.09
N GLN A 238 9.75 -21.96 -8.31
CA GLN A 238 10.27 -22.63 -9.50
C GLN A 238 11.80 -22.80 -9.48
N ALA A 239 12.53 -21.82 -8.95
CA ALA A 239 13.98 -21.88 -8.84
C ALA A 239 14.47 -22.93 -7.84
N THR A 240 13.76 -23.12 -6.72
CA THR A 240 14.18 -23.99 -5.61
C THR A 240 13.50 -25.36 -5.59
N GLY A 241 12.30 -25.48 -6.16
CA GLY A 241 11.40 -26.62 -5.93
C GLY A 241 10.81 -26.67 -4.51
N TRP A 242 10.95 -25.58 -3.72
CA TRP A 242 10.49 -25.51 -2.34
C TRP A 242 9.41 -24.41 -2.17
N ASP A 243 8.24 -24.79 -1.69
CA ASP A 243 7.11 -23.88 -1.52
C ASP A 243 7.40 -22.73 -0.54
N GLY A 244 8.21 -22.99 0.49
CA GLY A 244 8.63 -21.99 1.46
C GLY A 244 9.53 -20.88 0.91
N ALA A 245 10.09 -21.05 -0.31
CA ALA A 245 10.96 -20.05 -0.94
C ALA A 245 10.28 -18.70 -1.17
N ALA A 246 8.96 -18.67 -1.33
CA ALA A 246 8.17 -17.43 -1.34
C ALA A 246 8.43 -16.56 -0.11
N GLY A 247 8.61 -17.18 1.07
CA GLY A 247 8.93 -16.49 2.31
C GLY A 247 10.26 -15.73 2.29
N LEU A 248 11.24 -16.20 1.50
CA LEU A 248 12.54 -15.53 1.36
C LEU A 248 12.38 -14.16 0.68
N VAL A 249 11.48 -14.04 -0.30
CA VAL A 249 11.17 -12.77 -0.98
C VAL A 249 10.66 -11.74 0.03
N PHE A 250 9.71 -12.12 0.88
CA PHE A 250 9.16 -11.25 1.92
C PHE A 250 10.17 -10.93 3.02
N LEU A 251 10.99 -11.91 3.41
CA LEU A 251 12.03 -11.73 4.42
C LEU A 251 13.06 -10.70 3.96
N VAL A 252 13.58 -10.82 2.73
CA VAL A 252 14.51 -9.84 2.13
C VAL A 252 13.90 -8.45 2.16
N GLY A 253 12.64 -8.32 1.72
CA GLY A 253 11.95 -7.03 1.68
C GLY A 253 11.76 -6.42 3.05
N THR A 254 11.31 -7.20 4.03
CA THR A 254 11.08 -6.73 5.40
C THR A 254 12.37 -6.27 6.04
N LEU A 255 13.42 -7.08 6.00
CA LEU A 255 14.72 -6.72 6.57
C LEU A 255 15.30 -5.46 5.91
N THR A 256 15.21 -5.37 4.59
CA THR A 256 15.69 -4.22 3.83
C THR A 256 14.90 -2.95 4.18
N ASN A 257 13.57 -3.04 4.27
CA ASN A 257 12.71 -1.92 4.65
C ASN A 257 13.06 -1.42 6.06
N LEU A 258 13.10 -2.29 7.06
CA LEU A 258 13.42 -1.93 8.44
C LEU A 258 14.83 -1.32 8.59
N ALA A 259 15.80 -1.81 7.82
CA ALA A 259 17.19 -1.35 7.92
C ALA A 259 17.45 -0.03 7.17
N LEU A 260 16.84 0.16 5.99
CA LEU A 260 17.27 1.18 5.03
C LEU A 260 16.23 2.28 4.76
N GLN A 261 14.92 2.05 4.95
CA GLN A 261 13.86 2.99 4.54
C GLN A 261 14.15 4.43 4.97
N LEU A 262 14.37 4.66 6.25
CA LEU A 262 14.57 6.00 6.78
C LEU A 262 15.90 6.64 6.35
N ARG A 263 16.97 5.82 6.25
CA ARG A 263 18.28 6.30 5.80
C ARG A 263 18.22 6.78 4.35
N ILE A 264 17.58 5.98 3.48
CA ILE A 264 17.39 6.31 2.06
C ILE A 264 16.56 7.58 1.93
N THR A 265 15.39 7.63 2.57
CA THR A 265 14.49 8.79 2.45
C THR A 265 15.16 10.09 2.86
N ARG A 266 15.90 10.10 3.98
CA ARG A 266 16.63 11.30 4.44
C ARG A 266 17.73 11.73 3.47
N ALA A 267 18.61 10.78 3.10
CA ALA A 267 19.72 11.10 2.21
C ALA A 267 19.24 11.63 0.86
N LEU A 268 18.08 11.19 0.38
CA LEU A 268 17.51 11.65 -0.88
C LEU A 268 16.77 12.98 -0.73
N LYS A 269 16.10 13.21 0.41
CA LYS A 269 15.42 14.49 0.70
C LYS A 269 16.42 15.64 0.73
N GLU A 270 17.55 15.46 1.41
CA GLU A 270 18.62 16.47 1.49
C GLU A 270 19.18 16.85 0.11
N ARG A 271 19.17 15.91 -0.84
CA ARG A 271 19.62 16.14 -2.22
C ARG A 271 18.58 16.83 -3.11
N GLY A 272 17.36 17.06 -2.63
CA GLY A 272 16.28 17.69 -3.38
C GLY A 272 15.80 16.88 -4.59
N ASN A 273 15.07 17.53 -5.50
CA ASN A 273 14.57 16.95 -6.77
C ASN A 273 13.75 15.64 -6.62
N ARG A 274 12.58 15.74 -5.95
CA ARG A 274 11.66 14.61 -5.67
C ARG A 274 11.34 13.80 -6.92
N ALA A 275 11.04 14.49 -8.03
CA ALA A 275 10.69 13.85 -9.30
C ALA A 275 11.81 12.92 -9.84
N ARG A 276 13.07 13.35 -9.68
CA ARG A 276 14.23 12.54 -10.04
C ARG A 276 14.27 11.25 -9.22
N TRP A 277 13.99 11.33 -7.91
CA TRP A 277 14.04 10.15 -7.06
C TRP A 277 12.88 9.22 -7.34
N ILE A 278 11.68 9.73 -7.65
CA ILE A 278 10.56 8.91 -8.11
C ILE A 278 10.96 8.18 -9.41
N ALA A 279 11.46 8.89 -10.41
CA ALA A 279 11.89 8.27 -11.68
C ALA A 279 13.02 7.24 -11.47
N THR A 280 13.99 7.54 -10.57
CA THR A 280 15.08 6.60 -10.23
C THR A 280 14.53 5.35 -9.54
N GLY A 281 13.61 5.50 -8.58
CA GLY A 281 12.98 4.37 -7.91
C GLY A 281 12.21 3.47 -8.88
N LEU A 282 11.44 4.07 -9.80
CA LEU A 282 10.75 3.34 -10.87
C LEU A 282 11.72 2.64 -11.83
N GLY A 283 12.84 3.27 -12.16
CA GLY A 283 13.91 2.65 -12.93
C GLY A 283 14.54 1.44 -12.21
N LEU A 284 14.77 1.54 -10.89
CA LEU A 284 15.24 0.41 -10.08
C LEU A 284 14.21 -0.72 -10.06
N MET A 285 12.91 -0.39 -9.96
CA MET A 285 11.83 -1.37 -10.04
C MET A 285 11.79 -2.06 -11.41
N ALA A 286 12.04 -1.34 -12.50
CA ALA A 286 12.15 -1.93 -13.85
C ALA A 286 13.33 -2.90 -13.95
N VAL A 287 14.50 -2.48 -13.49
CA VAL A 287 15.73 -3.30 -13.51
C VAL A 287 15.60 -4.54 -12.62
N ALA A 288 14.76 -4.50 -11.59
CA ALA A 288 14.53 -5.62 -10.66
C ALA A 288 14.10 -6.92 -11.36
N PHE A 289 13.46 -6.83 -12.52
CA PHE A 289 12.96 -7.99 -13.27
C PHE A 289 13.96 -8.52 -14.32
N LEU A 290 15.06 -7.84 -14.55
CA LEU A 290 16.09 -8.29 -15.50
C LEU A 290 16.91 -9.51 -14.99
N PRO A 291 17.42 -9.54 -13.74
CA PRO A 291 18.19 -10.69 -13.26
C PRO A 291 17.41 -12.01 -13.32
N PRO A 292 16.14 -12.10 -12.87
CA PRO A 292 15.36 -13.31 -13.04
C PRO A 292 15.14 -13.69 -14.51
N ALA A 293 14.82 -12.72 -15.38
CA ALA A 293 14.58 -12.96 -16.81
C ALA A 293 15.76 -13.64 -17.53
N LEU A 294 16.99 -13.34 -17.11
CA LEU A 294 18.20 -13.88 -17.73
C LEU A 294 18.49 -15.35 -17.35
N ILE A 295 17.88 -15.85 -16.28
CA ILE A 295 18.22 -17.18 -15.71
C ILE A 295 17.04 -18.14 -15.75
N VAL A 296 15.85 -17.65 -16.01
CA VAL A 296 14.66 -18.48 -16.22
C VAL A 296 14.93 -19.46 -17.37
N GLY A 297 14.64 -20.76 -17.13
CA GLY A 297 14.93 -21.83 -18.08
C GLY A 297 16.36 -22.39 -18.03
N SER A 298 17.30 -21.83 -17.26
CA SER A 298 18.63 -22.38 -17.10
C SER A 298 18.64 -23.64 -16.21
N SER A 299 19.41 -24.67 -16.62
CA SER A 299 19.71 -25.84 -15.80
C SER A 299 20.88 -25.51 -14.88
N GLY A 300 20.65 -25.45 -13.56
CA GLY A 300 21.72 -25.12 -12.60
C GLY A 300 21.35 -25.48 -11.17
N HIS A 301 22.30 -25.32 -10.26
CA HIS A 301 22.09 -25.57 -8.84
C HIS A 301 21.00 -24.62 -8.29
N PRO A 302 20.02 -25.11 -7.47
CA PRO A 302 18.90 -24.31 -6.97
C PRO A 302 19.30 -22.96 -6.35
N VAL A 303 20.41 -22.92 -5.60
CA VAL A 303 20.93 -21.69 -4.98
C VAL A 303 21.29 -20.63 -6.05
N LEU A 304 21.95 -21.03 -7.14
CA LEU A 304 22.33 -20.10 -8.21
C LEU A 304 21.11 -19.57 -8.97
N ARG A 305 20.05 -20.36 -9.08
CA ARG A 305 18.78 -19.95 -9.71
C ARG A 305 17.95 -19.03 -8.81
N THR A 306 18.07 -19.16 -7.48
CA THR A 306 17.33 -18.36 -6.50
C THR A 306 17.93 -16.97 -6.31
N LEU A 307 19.26 -16.83 -6.37
CA LEU A 307 19.94 -15.55 -6.15
C LEU A 307 19.43 -14.41 -7.03
N PRO A 308 19.19 -14.57 -8.35
CA PRO A 308 18.64 -13.51 -9.19
C PRO A 308 17.23 -13.10 -8.84
N VAL A 309 16.39 -14.04 -8.39
CA VAL A 309 15.03 -13.73 -7.92
C VAL A 309 15.08 -12.92 -6.64
N LEU A 310 15.94 -13.28 -5.68
CA LEU A 310 16.15 -12.51 -4.45
C LEU A 310 16.79 -11.14 -4.71
N ALA A 311 17.72 -11.07 -5.67
CA ALA A 311 18.30 -9.79 -6.12
C ALA A 311 17.24 -8.92 -6.77
N GLY A 312 16.35 -9.48 -7.59
CA GLY A 312 15.19 -8.80 -8.14
C GLY A 312 14.25 -8.29 -7.03
N ALA A 313 13.91 -9.13 -6.07
CA ALA A 313 13.12 -8.71 -4.92
C ALA A 313 13.76 -7.55 -4.15
N LEU A 314 15.07 -7.64 -3.86
CA LEU A 314 15.82 -6.58 -3.19
C LEU A 314 15.76 -5.25 -3.97
N LEU A 315 16.02 -5.30 -5.29
CA LEU A 315 15.98 -4.11 -6.15
C LEU A 315 14.57 -3.51 -6.21
N LEU A 316 13.53 -4.34 -6.26
CA LEU A 316 12.14 -3.90 -6.26
C LEU A 316 11.81 -3.17 -4.95
N TYR A 317 12.14 -3.74 -3.79
CA TYR A 317 11.94 -3.10 -2.50
C TYR A 317 12.74 -1.79 -2.38
N LEU A 318 13.99 -1.76 -2.84
CA LEU A 318 14.79 -0.53 -2.88
C LEU A 318 14.13 0.53 -3.78
N GLY A 319 13.62 0.15 -4.93
CA GLY A 319 12.89 1.05 -5.83
C GLY A 319 11.65 1.65 -5.19
N VAL A 320 10.83 0.83 -4.51
CA VAL A 320 9.67 1.29 -3.73
C VAL A 320 10.09 2.25 -2.63
N MET A 321 11.12 1.92 -1.84
CA MET A 321 11.63 2.77 -0.76
C MET A 321 12.13 4.14 -1.26
N VAL A 322 12.70 4.18 -2.46
CA VAL A 322 13.16 5.42 -3.09
C VAL A 322 12.00 6.25 -3.62
N ALA A 323 10.98 5.64 -4.25
CA ALA A 323 9.90 6.37 -4.92
C ALA A 323 8.75 6.74 -3.98
N GLN A 324 8.23 5.79 -3.22
CA GLN A 324 6.92 5.91 -2.54
C GLN A 324 6.80 7.09 -1.57
N PRO A 325 7.80 7.42 -0.71
CA PRO A 325 7.67 8.55 0.21
C PRO A 325 7.50 9.89 -0.53
N PHE A 326 8.20 10.06 -1.64
CA PHE A 326 8.12 11.28 -2.45
C PHE A 326 6.86 11.34 -3.31
N VAL A 327 6.33 10.20 -3.76
CA VAL A 327 5.02 10.12 -4.40
C VAL A 327 3.94 10.63 -3.44
N MET A 328 3.93 10.14 -2.20
CA MET A 328 2.97 10.56 -1.18
C MET A 328 3.15 12.03 -0.78
N GLU A 329 4.38 12.54 -0.78
CA GLU A 329 4.69 13.96 -0.53
C GLU A 329 4.14 14.88 -1.64
N LEU A 330 4.15 14.44 -2.91
CA LEU A 330 3.74 15.27 -4.04
C LEU A 330 2.22 15.38 -4.20
N ILE A 331 1.45 14.34 -3.85
CA ILE A 331 0.00 14.29 -4.08
C ILE A 331 -0.73 15.53 -3.55
N PRO A 332 -0.52 16.00 -2.32
CA PRO A 332 -1.19 17.19 -1.79
C PRO A 332 -0.87 18.47 -2.55
N GLY A 333 0.24 18.50 -3.28
CA GLY A 333 0.70 19.68 -4.03
C GLY A 333 0.00 19.88 -5.39
N PHE A 334 -0.81 18.93 -5.87
CA PHE A 334 -1.49 19.07 -7.14
C PHE A 334 -2.73 19.97 -7.10
N GLY A 335 -3.28 20.26 -5.93
CA GLY A 335 -4.48 21.05 -5.82
C GLY A 335 -4.61 21.77 -4.48
N ARG A 336 -5.84 22.22 -4.21
CA ARG A 336 -6.16 22.91 -2.97
C ARG A 336 -6.06 21.95 -1.77
N SER A 337 -5.64 22.48 -0.63
CA SER A 337 -5.49 21.71 0.61
C SER A 337 -6.79 21.06 1.07
N GLU A 338 -7.94 21.68 0.76
CA GLU A 338 -9.29 21.21 1.09
C GLU A 338 -9.69 19.94 0.32
N LEU A 339 -8.97 19.58 -0.76
CA LEU A 339 -9.24 18.40 -1.58
C LEU A 339 -8.17 17.31 -1.44
N THR A 340 -7.27 17.42 -0.47
CA THR A 340 -6.16 16.47 -0.28
C THR A 340 -6.64 15.02 -0.14
N GLY A 341 -7.73 14.79 0.60
CA GLY A 341 -8.31 13.45 0.75
C GLY A 341 -8.88 12.91 -0.57
N THR A 342 -9.56 13.77 -1.34
CA THR A 342 -10.09 13.40 -2.67
C THR A 342 -8.96 13.05 -3.64
N TYR A 343 -7.83 13.80 -3.63
CA TYR A 343 -6.64 13.47 -4.42
C TYR A 343 -6.07 12.11 -4.02
N PHE A 344 -5.89 11.81 -2.74
CA PHE A 344 -5.47 10.49 -2.30
C PHE A 344 -6.49 9.40 -2.66
N GLY A 345 -7.79 9.68 -2.50
CA GLY A 345 -8.85 8.73 -2.85
C GLY A 345 -8.80 8.32 -4.31
N ILE A 346 -8.76 9.28 -5.24
CA ILE A 346 -8.67 9.03 -6.69
C ILE A 346 -7.35 8.32 -7.04
N PHE A 347 -6.23 8.76 -6.45
CA PHE A 347 -4.93 8.11 -6.64
C PHE A 347 -4.98 6.61 -6.29
N TYR A 348 -5.64 6.24 -5.20
CA TYR A 348 -5.79 4.84 -4.80
C TYR A 348 -6.78 4.05 -5.66
N VAL A 349 -7.82 4.69 -6.18
CA VAL A 349 -8.70 4.05 -7.19
C VAL A 349 -7.88 3.70 -8.43
N VAL A 350 -7.09 4.65 -8.94
CA VAL A 350 -6.18 4.41 -10.08
C VAL A 350 -5.19 3.28 -9.76
N SER A 351 -4.62 3.28 -8.54
CA SER A 351 -3.69 2.23 -8.12
C SER A 351 -4.34 0.84 -8.08
N GLY A 352 -5.57 0.75 -7.59
CA GLY A 352 -6.32 -0.52 -7.56
C GLY A 352 -6.61 -1.05 -8.95
N ILE A 353 -7.03 -0.18 -9.88
CA ILE A 353 -7.24 -0.54 -11.29
C ILE A 353 -5.91 -0.98 -11.92
N ALA A 354 -4.85 -0.22 -11.70
CA ALA A 354 -3.51 -0.53 -12.22
C ALA A 354 -3.01 -1.90 -11.73
N ALA A 355 -3.20 -2.21 -10.44
CA ALA A 355 -2.84 -3.50 -9.87
C ALA A 355 -3.64 -4.65 -10.51
N ALA A 356 -4.95 -4.48 -10.66
CA ALA A 356 -5.83 -5.50 -11.26
C ALA A 356 -5.48 -5.77 -12.72
N VAL A 357 -5.40 -4.72 -13.54
CA VAL A 357 -5.05 -4.83 -14.97
C VAL A 357 -3.61 -5.33 -15.13
N GLY A 358 -2.68 -4.80 -14.34
CA GLY A 358 -1.28 -5.22 -14.37
C GLY A 358 -1.10 -6.69 -14.03
N ASN A 359 -1.77 -7.19 -12.98
CA ASN A 359 -1.74 -8.60 -12.64
C ASN A 359 -2.35 -9.49 -13.72
N ALA A 360 -3.44 -9.05 -14.37
CA ALA A 360 -4.04 -9.77 -15.49
C ALA A 360 -3.09 -9.85 -16.69
N VAL A 361 -2.40 -8.75 -17.03
CA VAL A 361 -1.41 -8.73 -18.13
C VAL A 361 -0.20 -9.60 -17.81
N VAL A 362 0.33 -9.52 -16.57
CA VAL A 362 1.46 -10.36 -16.16
C VAL A 362 1.07 -11.83 -16.10
N GLY A 363 -0.12 -12.17 -15.56
CA GLY A 363 -0.64 -13.54 -15.56
C GLY A 363 -0.80 -14.09 -16.98
N TRP A 364 -1.35 -13.30 -17.90
CA TRP A 364 -1.40 -13.67 -19.31
C TRP A 364 0.00 -13.91 -19.90
N ALA A 365 0.97 -13.07 -19.54
CA ALA A 365 2.36 -13.22 -20.00
C ALA A 365 3.02 -14.49 -19.43
N MET A 366 2.68 -14.89 -18.18
CA MET A 366 3.11 -16.17 -17.59
C MET A 366 2.58 -17.35 -18.39
N ASP A 367 1.25 -17.38 -18.62
CA ASP A 367 0.61 -18.45 -19.41
C ASP A 367 1.11 -18.52 -20.86
N ALA A 368 1.35 -17.37 -21.47
CA ALA A 368 1.86 -17.29 -22.84
C ALA A 368 3.34 -17.73 -22.92
N GLY A 369 4.13 -17.38 -21.90
CA GLY A 369 5.52 -17.79 -21.75
C GLY A 369 5.65 -19.32 -21.62
N GLU A 370 4.88 -19.93 -20.73
CA GLU A 370 4.87 -21.38 -20.54
C GLU A 370 4.47 -22.13 -21.83
N ARG A 371 3.41 -21.68 -22.51
CA ARG A 371 2.96 -22.31 -23.77
C ARG A 371 3.93 -22.12 -24.93
N GLY A 372 4.62 -20.99 -24.99
CA GLY A 372 5.53 -20.62 -26.07
C GLY A 372 7.01 -20.91 -25.83
N GLY A 373 7.38 -21.46 -24.65
CA GLY A 373 8.78 -21.65 -24.27
C GLY A 373 9.55 -20.34 -24.06
N ALA A 374 8.83 -19.25 -23.73
CA ALA A 374 9.37 -17.91 -23.53
C ALA A 374 9.20 -17.46 -22.07
N ASP A 375 9.72 -18.23 -21.13
CA ASP A 375 9.57 -18.03 -19.68
C ASP A 375 10.09 -16.67 -19.19
N TRP A 376 10.88 -15.98 -20.00
CA TRP A 376 11.34 -14.60 -19.75
C TRP A 376 10.26 -13.53 -19.97
N LEU A 377 9.16 -13.86 -20.67
CA LEU A 377 8.13 -12.91 -21.12
C LEU A 377 7.47 -12.12 -19.98
N PRO A 378 7.00 -12.72 -18.86
CA PRO A 378 6.40 -11.96 -17.76
C PRO A 378 7.38 -11.01 -17.10
N TRP A 379 8.65 -11.40 -17.00
CA TRP A 379 9.72 -10.57 -16.45
C TRP A 379 10.01 -9.35 -17.32
N ALA A 380 10.11 -9.54 -18.64
CA ALA A 380 10.28 -8.45 -19.60
C ALA A 380 9.08 -7.50 -19.61
N CYS A 381 7.85 -8.04 -19.51
CA CYS A 381 6.64 -7.26 -19.40
C CYS A 381 6.67 -6.34 -18.16
N CYS A 382 7.08 -6.85 -17.00
CA CYS A 382 7.26 -6.06 -15.79
C CYS A 382 8.34 -4.97 -15.97
N ALA A 383 9.49 -5.31 -16.56
CA ALA A 383 10.55 -4.34 -16.83
C ALA A 383 10.05 -3.17 -17.71
N LEU A 384 9.23 -3.47 -18.73
CA LEU A 384 8.62 -2.46 -19.60
C LEU A 384 7.64 -1.55 -18.85
N PHE A 385 6.79 -2.09 -17.96
CA PHE A 385 5.90 -1.27 -17.12
C PHE A 385 6.71 -0.28 -16.26
N GLY A 386 7.77 -0.75 -15.61
CA GLY A 386 8.61 0.10 -14.78
C GLY A 386 9.34 1.18 -15.59
N LEU A 387 9.88 0.80 -16.76
CA LEU A 387 10.56 1.74 -17.65
C LEU A 387 9.60 2.81 -18.20
N ALA A 388 8.41 2.42 -18.65
CA ALA A 388 7.39 3.35 -19.13
C ALA A 388 6.98 4.35 -18.03
N SER A 389 6.81 3.88 -16.79
CA SER A 389 6.52 4.75 -15.64
C SER A 389 7.67 5.69 -15.32
N ALA A 390 8.91 5.21 -15.30
CA ALA A 390 10.09 6.05 -15.06
C ALA A 390 10.24 7.15 -16.11
N LEU A 391 10.06 6.80 -17.39
CA LEU A 391 10.10 7.75 -18.50
C LEU A 391 8.93 8.74 -18.42
N GLY A 392 7.73 8.29 -18.06
CA GLY A 392 6.55 9.13 -17.85
C GLY A 392 6.80 10.20 -16.79
N VAL A 393 7.33 9.82 -15.63
CA VAL A 393 7.68 10.79 -14.56
C VAL A 393 8.80 11.74 -15.00
N ALA A 394 9.84 11.22 -15.66
CA ALA A 394 10.92 12.04 -16.16
C ALA A 394 10.43 13.07 -17.21
N TRP A 395 9.48 12.69 -18.04
CA TRP A 395 8.84 13.59 -19.00
C TRP A 395 7.99 14.65 -18.30
N LEU A 396 7.14 14.28 -17.33
CA LEU A 396 6.34 15.22 -16.55
C LEU A 396 7.21 16.24 -15.79
N HIS A 397 8.34 15.77 -15.27
CA HIS A 397 9.30 16.65 -14.61
C HIS A 397 9.90 17.67 -15.57
N ARG A 398 10.34 17.26 -16.77
CA ARG A 398 10.87 18.16 -17.80
C ARG A 398 9.83 19.13 -18.34
N ALA A 399 8.57 18.69 -18.41
CA ALA A 399 7.43 19.51 -18.83
C ALA A 399 6.98 20.52 -17.73
N GLY A 400 7.59 20.51 -16.54
CA GLY A 400 7.20 21.40 -15.44
C GLY A 400 5.80 21.12 -14.87
N SER A 401 5.24 19.92 -15.12
CA SER A 401 3.87 19.57 -14.73
C SER A 401 3.76 19.04 -13.30
N LEU A 402 4.89 18.79 -12.62
CA LEU A 402 4.90 18.31 -11.25
C LEU A 402 4.96 19.47 -10.24
N PRO A 403 4.26 19.35 -9.09
CA PRO A 403 4.30 20.35 -8.06
C PRO A 403 5.74 20.56 -7.56
N THR A 404 6.13 21.82 -7.45
CA THR A 404 7.35 22.20 -6.73
C THR A 404 7.01 22.30 -5.25
N PRO A 405 7.84 21.76 -4.33
CA PRO A 405 7.65 21.99 -2.90
C PRO A 405 7.59 23.48 -2.63
N SER A 406 6.57 23.94 -1.92
CA SER A 406 6.50 25.33 -1.45
C SER A 406 7.76 25.63 -0.64
N ARG A 407 8.56 26.61 -1.07
CA ARG A 407 9.60 27.17 -0.21
C ARG A 407 8.91 27.71 1.05
N PRO A 408 9.48 27.45 2.25
CA PRO A 408 8.98 28.10 3.45
C PRO A 408 8.92 29.60 3.19
N ALA A 409 7.80 30.23 3.52
CA ALA A 409 7.73 31.66 3.57
C ALA A 409 8.81 32.10 4.57
N VAL A 410 9.86 32.76 4.10
CA VAL A 410 10.85 33.41 4.97
C VAL A 410 10.06 34.36 5.86
N PRO A 411 10.08 34.20 7.21
CA PRO A 411 9.41 35.15 8.07
C PRO A 411 9.98 36.52 7.69
N ALA A 412 9.08 37.42 7.33
CA ALA A 412 9.47 38.83 7.14
C ALA A 412 10.11 39.26 8.47
N THR A 413 11.42 39.45 8.46
CA THR A 413 12.13 40.06 9.57
C THR A 413 11.55 41.48 9.71
N VAL A 414 10.75 41.66 10.78
CA VAL A 414 10.33 42.99 11.27
C VAL A 414 11.44 43.56 12.12
#